data_90074deb0ba6672aa253b306faa62205
#
_entry.id   90074deb0ba6672aa253b306faa62205
#
_cell.length_a   1.000
_cell.length_b   1.000
_cell.length_c   1.000
_cell.angle_alpha   90.00
_cell.angle_beta   90.00
_cell.angle_gamma   90.00
#
_symmetry.space_group_name_H-M   'P 1'
#
loop_
_entity.id
_entity.type
_entity.pdbx_description
1 polymer ?
#
loop_
_entity_poly.entity_id
_entity_poly.type
_entity_poly.pdbx_seq_one_letter_code
_entity_poly.pdbx_strand_id
1 'polypeptide(L)'
;MPEPGAGAGRVLGPDHPLAMRAAARLLLEQRKTLATYGQDGDPWAFVRDCVWTRDEVSGRVRRYPSHAYAELLVRRWQEHPLLAIPKSRRMVVTWLFVAVNYWLARFHANAKCAFMARKLGKTETEGSAELVRRAKFIHEHLPATFPVCEVEYSIGFLRFPNGSEIVALGEGEEQARQHTFTSVLADEVSFWDHAYETWIALRPTIEGGGRLTAVSSAGPGFFKDLVHDQLG
;
A
#
# COMPACT_ATOMS: atom_id res chain seq x y z
N MET A 1 28.93 47.77 -20.58
CA MET A 1 28.52 46.87 -19.46
C MET A 1 27.01 47.00 -19.28
N PRO A 2 26.20 45.96 -19.49
CA PRO A 2 24.82 45.97 -19.06
C PRO A 2 24.70 45.41 -17.64
N GLU A 3 23.98 46.07 -16.77
CA GLU A 3 23.71 45.65 -15.42
C GLU A 3 22.84 44.36 -15.35
N PRO A 4 23.09 43.48 -14.36
CA PRO A 4 22.25 42.31 -14.15
C PRO A 4 21.01 42.67 -13.34
N GLY A 5 19.91 42.96 -14.00
CA GLY A 5 18.59 43.06 -13.39
C GLY A 5 18.06 41.69 -12.97
N ALA A 6 18.47 41.20 -11.83
CA ALA A 6 17.90 40.02 -11.19
C ALA A 6 16.51 40.40 -10.64
N GLY A 7 15.47 39.99 -11.33
CA GLY A 7 14.11 39.93 -10.82
C GLY A 7 14.00 38.86 -9.73
N ALA A 8 14.46 39.17 -8.51
CA ALA A 8 14.16 38.36 -7.33
C ALA A 8 12.66 38.42 -7.10
N GLY A 9 11.96 37.35 -7.42
CA GLY A 9 10.54 37.20 -7.11
C GLY A 9 10.32 37.47 -5.63
N ARG A 10 9.57 38.52 -5.32
CA ARG A 10 9.24 38.95 -3.96
C ARG A 10 8.47 37.79 -3.31
N VAL A 11 9.09 37.10 -2.38
CA VAL A 11 8.40 36.10 -1.54
C VAL A 11 7.36 36.87 -0.73
N LEU A 12 6.08 36.62 -0.97
CA LEU A 12 4.97 37.21 -0.28
C LEU A 12 4.94 36.73 1.17
N GLY A 13 4.86 37.64 2.14
CA GLY A 13 4.71 37.27 3.54
C GLY A 13 3.40 36.48 3.79
N PRO A 14 3.31 35.69 4.88
CA PRO A 14 2.16 34.86 5.18
C PRO A 14 0.85 35.63 5.30
N ASP A 15 0.90 36.90 5.76
CA ASP A 15 -0.27 37.76 5.94
C ASP A 15 -0.67 38.50 4.65
N HIS A 16 0.03 38.30 3.55
CA HIS A 16 -0.32 38.96 2.30
C HIS A 16 -1.64 38.40 1.76
N PRO A 17 -2.62 39.21 1.33
CA PRO A 17 -3.95 38.74 0.88
C PRO A 17 -3.91 37.67 -0.21
N LEU A 18 -2.96 37.71 -1.12
CA LEU A 18 -2.78 36.66 -2.14
C LEU A 18 -2.27 35.37 -1.53
N ALA A 19 -1.36 35.41 -0.55
CA ALA A 19 -0.87 34.20 0.14
C ALA A 19 -2.00 33.55 0.94
N MET A 20 -2.80 34.32 1.65
CA MET A 20 -3.98 33.83 2.38
C MET A 20 -5.02 33.19 1.45
N ARG A 21 -5.31 33.82 0.31
CA ARG A 21 -6.22 33.22 -0.71
C ARG A 21 -5.69 31.93 -1.29
N ALA A 22 -4.40 31.85 -1.57
CA ALA A 22 -3.76 30.61 -2.06
C ALA A 22 -3.83 29.50 -1.01
N ALA A 23 -3.54 29.80 0.25
CA ALA A 23 -3.65 28.85 1.36
C ALA A 23 -5.09 28.35 1.55
N ALA A 24 -6.09 29.25 1.53
CA ALA A 24 -7.50 28.87 1.64
C ALA A 24 -7.94 27.96 0.49
N ARG A 25 -7.49 28.25 -0.74
CA ARG A 25 -7.76 27.39 -1.91
C ARG A 25 -7.13 26.01 -1.74
N LEU A 26 -5.88 25.94 -1.32
CA LEU A 26 -5.21 24.67 -1.08
C LEU A 26 -5.94 23.84 -0.01
N LEU A 27 -6.34 24.44 1.09
CA LEU A 27 -7.11 23.76 2.14
C LEU A 27 -8.45 23.23 1.62
N LEU A 28 -9.13 23.96 0.76
CA LEU A 28 -10.38 23.52 0.13
C LEU A 28 -10.12 22.30 -0.78
N GLU A 29 -9.08 22.35 -1.60
CA GLU A 29 -8.70 21.21 -2.46
C GLU A 29 -8.29 19.99 -1.63
N GLN A 30 -7.54 20.17 -0.55
CA GLN A 30 -7.19 19.08 0.36
C GLN A 30 -8.43 18.43 1.01
N ARG A 31 -9.41 19.25 1.44
CA ARG A 31 -10.68 18.75 1.98
C ARG A 31 -11.44 17.90 0.95
N LYS A 32 -11.54 18.38 -0.30
CA LYS A 32 -12.16 17.63 -1.39
C LYS A 32 -11.43 16.30 -1.66
N THR A 33 -10.11 16.35 -1.71
CA THR A 33 -9.26 15.17 -1.91
C THR A 33 -9.50 14.14 -0.81
N LEU A 34 -9.52 14.57 0.47
CA LEU A 34 -9.79 13.66 1.59
C LEU A 34 -11.23 13.15 1.60
N ALA A 35 -12.22 13.94 1.20
CA ALA A 35 -13.60 13.48 1.07
C ALA A 35 -13.77 12.40 -0.02
N THR A 36 -12.96 12.48 -1.08
CA THR A 36 -13.03 11.52 -2.20
C THR A 36 -12.22 10.26 -1.94
N TYR A 37 -11.02 10.39 -1.38
CA TYR A 37 -10.02 9.31 -1.30
C TYR A 37 -9.60 8.94 0.12
N GLY A 38 -10.07 9.67 1.15
CA GLY A 38 -9.70 9.45 2.55
C GLY A 38 -10.39 8.25 3.18
N GLN A 39 -10.56 8.29 4.49
CA GLN A 39 -11.07 7.16 5.29
C GLN A 39 -12.42 6.61 4.81
N ASP A 40 -13.36 7.50 4.48
CA ASP A 40 -14.70 7.15 4.00
C ASP A 40 -14.76 7.09 2.46
N GLY A 41 -13.61 7.25 1.80
CA GLY A 41 -13.50 7.23 0.35
C GLY A 41 -13.44 5.82 -0.23
N ASP A 42 -13.47 5.76 -1.55
CA ASP A 42 -13.35 4.50 -2.29
C ASP A 42 -11.87 4.12 -2.51
N PRO A 43 -11.38 2.98 -1.95
CA PRO A 43 -10.02 2.53 -2.15
C PRO A 43 -9.69 2.26 -3.63
N TRP A 44 -10.66 1.86 -4.45
CA TRP A 44 -10.43 1.71 -5.89
C TRP A 44 -10.23 3.06 -6.58
N ALA A 45 -11.05 4.06 -6.26
CA ALA A 45 -10.86 5.40 -6.80
C ALA A 45 -9.49 5.96 -6.41
N PHE A 46 -9.04 5.73 -5.16
CA PHE A 46 -7.69 6.10 -4.73
C PHE A 46 -6.61 5.43 -5.60
N VAL A 47 -6.70 4.11 -5.80
CA VAL A 47 -5.72 3.37 -6.61
C VAL A 47 -5.70 3.87 -8.05
N ARG A 48 -6.86 3.99 -8.67
CA ARG A 48 -7.02 4.38 -10.08
C ARG A 48 -6.50 5.80 -10.34
N ASP A 49 -6.82 6.75 -9.48
CA ASP A 49 -6.63 8.18 -9.73
C ASP A 49 -5.35 8.73 -9.13
N CYS A 50 -4.83 8.12 -8.05
CA CYS A 50 -3.74 8.69 -7.26
C CYS A 50 -2.46 7.87 -7.27
N VAL A 51 -2.52 6.56 -7.59
CA VAL A 51 -1.38 5.68 -7.45
C VAL A 51 -0.51 5.66 -8.72
N TRP A 52 0.79 5.78 -8.50
CA TRP A 52 1.82 5.60 -9.51
C TRP A 52 2.58 4.31 -9.24
N THR A 53 3.02 3.65 -10.29
CA THR A 53 3.81 2.43 -10.25
C THR A 53 5.10 2.60 -11.05
N ARG A 54 6.08 1.76 -10.76
CA ARG A 54 7.29 1.66 -11.57
C ARG A 54 7.23 0.37 -12.40
N ASP A 55 7.36 0.52 -13.69
CA ASP A 55 7.46 -0.62 -14.61
C ASP A 55 8.81 -1.32 -14.41
N GLU A 56 8.77 -2.62 -14.10
CA GLU A 56 9.97 -3.39 -13.74
C GLU A 56 10.94 -3.58 -14.93
N VAL A 57 10.44 -3.55 -16.16
CA VAL A 57 11.25 -3.74 -17.37
C VAL A 57 11.88 -2.45 -17.84
N SER A 58 11.06 -1.40 -17.97
CA SER A 58 11.51 -0.12 -18.52
C SER A 58 11.99 0.87 -17.45
N GLY A 59 11.74 0.59 -16.17
CA GLY A 59 11.99 1.52 -15.05
C GLY A 59 11.09 2.76 -15.06
N ARG A 60 10.19 2.89 -16.02
CA ARG A 60 9.34 4.09 -16.18
C ARG A 60 8.29 4.17 -15.08
N VAL A 61 8.12 5.37 -14.57
CA VAL A 61 7.04 5.71 -13.65
C VAL A 61 5.76 5.98 -14.47
N ARG A 62 4.67 5.31 -14.12
CA ARG A 62 3.37 5.47 -14.78
C ARG A 62 2.24 5.28 -13.80
N ARG A 63 1.07 5.81 -14.11
CA ARG A 63 -0.13 5.58 -13.31
C ARG A 63 -0.46 4.10 -13.25
N TYR A 64 -1.08 3.69 -12.13
CA TYR A 64 -1.61 2.34 -12.01
C TYR A 64 -2.56 2.05 -13.19
N PRO A 65 -2.40 0.90 -13.89
CA PRO A 65 -3.24 0.60 -15.04
C PRO A 65 -4.67 0.26 -14.59
N SER A 66 -5.66 0.99 -15.13
CA SER A 66 -7.08 0.81 -14.79
C SER A 66 -7.69 -0.37 -15.53
N HIS A 67 -7.39 -1.59 -15.06
CA HIS A 67 -7.98 -2.82 -15.58
C HIS A 67 -9.26 -3.20 -14.81
N ALA A 68 -10.26 -3.71 -15.50
CA ALA A 68 -11.53 -4.12 -14.89
C ALA A 68 -11.36 -5.16 -13.76
N TYR A 69 -10.40 -6.09 -13.91
CA TYR A 69 -10.12 -7.06 -12.85
C TYR A 69 -9.59 -6.40 -11.57
N ALA A 70 -8.86 -5.29 -11.67
CA ALA A 70 -8.32 -4.61 -10.49
C ALA A 70 -9.43 -4.01 -9.64
N GLU A 71 -10.41 -3.39 -10.26
CA GLU A 71 -11.62 -2.92 -9.56
C GLU A 71 -12.34 -4.08 -8.88
N LEU A 72 -12.61 -5.18 -9.62
CA LEU A 72 -13.24 -6.36 -9.07
C LEU A 72 -12.51 -6.88 -7.83
N LEU A 73 -11.17 -6.98 -7.89
CA LEU A 73 -10.37 -7.45 -6.76
C LEU A 73 -10.46 -6.53 -5.54
N VAL A 74 -10.49 -5.21 -5.73
CA VAL A 74 -10.66 -4.26 -4.62
C VAL A 74 -12.07 -4.38 -4.02
N ARG A 75 -13.13 -4.54 -4.84
CA ARG A 75 -14.50 -4.76 -4.35
C ARG A 75 -14.57 -6.05 -3.53
N ARG A 76 -14.00 -7.16 -4.03
CA ARG A 76 -13.92 -8.43 -3.28
C ARG A 76 -13.13 -8.28 -1.99
N TRP A 77 -12.05 -7.50 -2.00
CA TRP A 77 -11.30 -7.23 -0.78
C TRP A 77 -12.13 -6.48 0.28
N GLN A 78 -13.02 -5.58 -0.14
CA GLN A 78 -13.93 -4.91 0.78
C GLN A 78 -14.99 -5.85 1.36
N GLU A 79 -15.47 -6.81 0.56
CA GLU A 79 -16.55 -7.75 0.92
C GLU A 79 -16.04 -8.92 1.77
N HIS A 80 -14.84 -9.41 1.52
CA HIS A 80 -14.31 -10.65 2.11
C HIS A 80 -13.04 -10.43 2.92
N PRO A 81 -12.94 -10.97 4.15
CA PRO A 81 -11.74 -10.86 4.97
C PRO A 81 -10.58 -11.73 4.46
N LEU A 82 -10.87 -12.78 3.69
CA LEU A 82 -9.90 -13.68 3.10
C LEU A 82 -10.03 -13.67 1.57
N LEU A 83 -8.92 -13.38 0.89
CA LEU A 83 -8.80 -13.53 -0.55
C LEU A 83 -7.57 -14.36 -0.92
N ALA A 84 -7.77 -15.40 -1.72
CA ALA A 84 -6.70 -16.13 -2.40
C ALA A 84 -6.77 -15.82 -3.90
N ILE A 85 -5.72 -15.20 -4.45
CA ILE A 85 -5.73 -14.64 -5.81
C ILE A 85 -4.64 -15.30 -6.64
N PRO A 86 -4.98 -16.32 -7.44
CA PRO A 86 -4.06 -16.86 -8.43
C PRO A 86 -3.90 -15.84 -9.58
N LYS A 87 -2.66 -15.51 -9.89
CA LYS A 87 -2.33 -14.54 -10.94
C LYS A 87 -1.28 -15.03 -11.89
N SER A 88 -1.29 -14.53 -13.11
CA SER A 88 -0.14 -14.61 -14.00
C SER A 88 0.90 -13.54 -13.64
N ARG A 89 2.13 -13.74 -14.06
CA ARG A 89 3.18 -12.71 -13.93
C ARG A 89 2.75 -11.43 -14.67
N ARG A 90 3.21 -10.27 -14.17
CA ARG A 90 2.97 -8.94 -14.74
C ARG A 90 1.53 -8.40 -14.69
N MET A 91 0.63 -9.04 -13.95
CA MET A 91 -0.73 -8.51 -13.75
C MET A 91 -0.82 -7.34 -12.76
N VAL A 92 0.30 -6.89 -12.22
CA VAL A 92 0.38 -5.72 -11.29
C VAL A 92 -0.48 -5.87 -10.01
N VAL A 93 -0.94 -7.10 -9.70
CA VAL A 93 -1.82 -7.38 -8.55
C VAL A 93 -1.11 -7.11 -7.23
N THR A 94 0.19 -7.42 -7.12
CA THR A 94 0.98 -7.10 -5.92
C THR A 94 0.98 -5.58 -5.67
N TRP A 95 1.19 -4.75 -6.70
CA TRP A 95 1.10 -3.30 -6.58
C TRP A 95 -0.29 -2.83 -6.14
N LEU A 96 -1.37 -3.50 -6.63
CA LEU A 96 -2.73 -3.21 -6.23
C LEU A 96 -2.89 -3.31 -4.72
N PHE A 97 -2.51 -4.45 -4.15
CA PHE A 97 -2.71 -4.69 -2.73
C PHE A 97 -1.70 -3.97 -1.84
N VAL A 98 -0.51 -3.64 -2.33
CA VAL A 98 0.37 -2.67 -1.67
C VAL A 98 -0.33 -1.31 -1.58
N ALA A 99 -0.98 -0.84 -2.66
CA ALA A 99 -1.68 0.44 -2.69
C ALA A 99 -2.92 0.46 -1.79
N VAL A 100 -3.70 -0.62 -1.77
CA VAL A 100 -4.89 -0.76 -0.89
C VAL A 100 -4.49 -0.77 0.59
N ASN A 101 -3.44 -1.51 0.96
CA ASN A 101 -2.93 -1.50 2.34
C ASN A 101 -2.27 -0.17 2.70
N TYR A 102 -1.61 0.50 1.76
CA TYR A 102 -1.13 1.86 1.95
C TYR A 102 -2.28 2.82 2.23
N TRP A 103 -3.38 2.75 1.45
CA TRP A 103 -4.60 3.52 1.67
C TRP A 103 -5.15 3.28 3.07
N LEU A 104 -5.27 2.01 3.48
CA LEU A 104 -5.72 1.64 4.82
C LEU A 104 -4.85 2.29 5.91
N ALA A 105 -3.52 2.13 5.83
CA ALA A 105 -2.60 2.68 6.83
C ALA A 105 -2.56 4.22 6.82
N ARG A 106 -2.70 4.85 5.65
CA ARG A 106 -2.62 6.30 5.50
C ARG A 106 -3.84 7.01 6.08
N PHE A 107 -5.03 6.44 5.91
CA PHE A 107 -6.29 7.12 6.20
C PHE A 107 -7.06 6.57 7.40
N HIS A 108 -6.72 5.39 7.90
CA HIS A 108 -7.33 4.83 9.11
C HIS A 108 -6.32 4.85 10.25
N ALA A 109 -6.75 5.33 11.41
CA ALA A 109 -5.88 5.39 12.58
C ALA A 109 -5.60 3.99 13.15
N ASN A 110 -4.37 3.80 13.63
CA ASN A 110 -3.91 2.57 14.31
C ASN A 110 -4.03 1.29 13.46
N ALA A 111 -4.08 1.42 12.14
CA ALA A 111 -4.07 0.26 11.26
C ALA A 111 -2.68 -0.38 11.22
N LYS A 112 -2.61 -1.68 11.53
CA LYS A 112 -1.38 -2.48 11.42
C LYS A 112 -1.45 -3.35 10.18
N CYS A 113 -0.65 -3.03 9.16
CA CYS A 113 -0.57 -3.80 7.93
C CYS A 113 0.74 -4.58 7.88
N ALA A 114 0.67 -5.86 7.53
CA ALA A 114 1.86 -6.68 7.30
C ALA A 114 2.01 -6.99 5.81
N PHE A 115 3.20 -6.85 5.29
CA PHE A 115 3.60 -7.38 3.99
C PHE A 115 4.50 -8.58 4.22
N MET A 116 4.05 -9.73 3.74
CA MET A 116 4.75 -10.99 3.90
C MET A 116 5.22 -11.55 2.56
N ALA A 117 6.43 -12.07 2.54
CA ALA A 117 6.99 -12.85 1.44
C ALA A 117 7.80 -14.01 2.04
N ARG A 118 8.25 -14.95 1.19
CA ARG A 118 9.10 -16.06 1.63
C ARG A 118 10.27 -15.61 2.52
N LYS A 119 10.82 -14.42 2.29
CA LYS A 119 11.90 -13.83 3.10
C LYS A 119 11.62 -12.37 3.38
N LEU A 120 12.13 -11.87 4.51
CA LEU A 120 12.11 -10.44 4.80
C LEU A 120 12.87 -9.63 3.74
N GLY A 121 14.02 -10.13 3.31
CA GLY A 121 14.97 -9.41 2.47
C GLY A 121 16.08 -8.75 3.29
N LYS A 122 17.29 -8.75 2.74
CA LYS A 122 18.46 -8.06 3.33
C LYS A 122 18.62 -6.63 2.80
N THR A 123 17.97 -6.34 1.67
CA THR A 123 17.97 -5.05 0.99
C THR A 123 16.55 -4.61 0.70
N GLU A 124 16.35 -3.33 0.39
CA GLU A 124 15.04 -2.76 0.02
C GLU A 124 14.43 -3.37 -1.26
N THR A 125 15.18 -4.14 -2.01
CA THR A 125 14.76 -4.73 -3.30
C THR A 125 14.46 -6.22 -3.21
N GLU A 126 14.43 -6.78 -2.00
CA GLU A 126 14.25 -8.21 -1.78
C GLU A 126 13.06 -8.52 -0.86
N GLY A 127 12.34 -9.59 -1.16
CA GLY A 127 11.30 -10.13 -0.28
C GLY A 127 10.21 -9.13 0.09
N SER A 128 9.76 -9.18 1.32
CA SER A 128 8.73 -8.26 1.83
C SER A 128 9.21 -6.83 2.02
N ALA A 129 10.52 -6.60 2.15
CA ALA A 129 11.09 -5.25 2.19
C ALA A 129 10.85 -4.49 0.87
N GLU A 130 10.86 -5.18 -0.28
CA GLU A 130 10.48 -4.60 -1.57
C GLU A 130 9.03 -4.09 -1.56
N LEU A 131 8.11 -4.77 -0.90
CA LEU A 131 6.72 -4.34 -0.81
C LEU A 131 6.58 -3.05 0.03
N VAL A 132 7.33 -2.93 1.12
CA VAL A 132 7.39 -1.69 1.93
C VAL A 132 7.99 -0.55 1.11
N ARG A 133 9.04 -0.80 0.33
CA ARG A 133 9.63 0.18 -0.60
C ARG A 133 8.59 0.65 -1.65
N ARG A 134 7.74 -0.25 -2.15
CA ARG A 134 6.64 0.12 -3.06
C ARG A 134 5.61 1.02 -2.36
N ALA A 135 5.27 0.76 -1.10
CA ALA A 135 4.40 1.63 -0.31
C ALA A 135 5.01 3.03 -0.11
N LYS A 136 6.31 3.11 0.19
CA LYS A 136 7.04 4.38 0.24
C LYS A 136 7.01 5.10 -1.10
N PHE A 137 7.25 4.39 -2.20
CA PHE A 137 7.16 4.95 -3.55
C PHE A 137 5.78 5.56 -3.83
N ILE A 138 4.69 4.88 -3.47
CA ILE A 138 3.33 5.42 -3.59
C ILE A 138 3.21 6.72 -2.77
N HIS A 139 3.71 6.73 -1.55
CA HIS A 139 3.70 7.90 -0.67
C HIS A 139 4.38 9.12 -1.31
N GLU A 140 5.54 8.93 -1.90
CA GLU A 140 6.35 9.98 -2.54
C GLU A 140 5.74 10.52 -3.85
N HIS A 141 4.82 9.74 -4.46
CA HIS A 141 4.21 10.08 -5.74
C HIS A 141 2.72 10.44 -5.64
N LEU A 142 2.22 10.67 -4.43
CA LEU A 142 0.84 11.16 -4.27
C LEU A 142 0.68 12.57 -4.88
N PRO A 143 -0.51 12.87 -5.42
CA PRO A 143 -0.84 14.23 -5.83
C PRO A 143 -0.62 15.27 -4.72
N ALA A 144 -0.12 16.45 -5.08
CA ALA A 144 0.13 17.55 -4.14
C ALA A 144 -1.15 18.07 -3.44
N THR A 145 -2.32 17.65 -3.90
CA THR A 145 -3.61 17.94 -3.26
C THR A 145 -3.86 17.15 -1.98
N PHE A 146 -3.07 16.10 -1.70
CA PHE A 146 -3.11 15.46 -0.38
C PHE A 146 -2.38 16.30 0.67
N PRO A 147 -2.90 16.36 1.92
CA PRO A 147 -2.14 16.97 3.00
C PRO A 147 -0.78 16.29 3.19
N VAL A 148 0.22 17.10 3.50
CA VAL A 148 1.55 16.59 3.85
C VAL A 148 1.42 15.61 5.02
N CYS A 149 2.15 14.53 4.94
CA CYS A 149 2.23 13.51 5.99
C CYS A 149 3.68 13.06 6.09
N GLU A 150 4.29 13.37 7.19
CA GLU A 150 5.62 12.89 7.48
C GLU A 150 5.53 11.44 7.94
N VAL A 151 6.35 10.58 7.34
CA VAL A 151 6.40 9.15 7.65
C VAL A 151 7.81 8.76 8.08
N GLU A 152 7.89 7.85 9.03
CA GLU A 152 9.14 7.19 9.37
C GLU A 152 9.30 5.96 8.46
N TYR A 153 10.44 5.87 7.78
CA TYR A 153 10.74 4.77 6.87
C TYR A 153 12.03 4.05 7.22
N SER A 154 11.98 2.73 7.13
CA SER A 154 13.14 1.83 7.15
C SER A 154 12.90 0.68 6.17
N ILE A 155 13.93 -0.14 5.95
CA ILE A 155 13.82 -1.35 5.09
C ILE A 155 12.64 -2.23 5.50
N GLY A 156 12.38 -2.35 6.81
CA GLY A 156 11.35 -3.24 7.35
C GLY A 156 10.01 -2.57 7.67
N PHE A 157 9.87 -1.26 7.56
CA PHE A 157 8.62 -0.61 7.94
C PHE A 157 8.40 0.78 7.32
N LEU A 158 7.12 1.18 7.30
CA LEU A 158 6.65 2.53 7.03
C LEU A 158 5.61 2.90 8.09
N ARG A 159 5.90 3.90 8.93
CA ARG A 159 5.02 4.36 10.00
C ARG A 159 4.41 5.72 9.72
N PHE A 160 3.17 5.88 10.12
CA PHE A 160 2.38 7.08 9.90
C PHE A 160 2.09 7.81 11.22
N PRO A 161 1.92 9.14 11.21
CA PRO A 161 1.64 9.92 12.41
C PRO A 161 0.26 9.62 13.05
N ASN A 162 -0.64 8.94 12.33
CA ASN A 162 -1.94 8.48 12.85
C ASN A 162 -1.86 7.18 13.67
N GLY A 163 -0.65 6.70 14.01
CA GLY A 163 -0.42 5.47 14.75
C GLY A 163 -0.44 4.20 13.90
N SER A 164 -0.65 4.31 12.59
CA SER A 164 -0.64 3.16 11.69
C SER A 164 0.76 2.83 11.21
N GLU A 165 0.96 1.57 10.87
CA GLU A 165 2.23 1.08 10.34
C GLU A 165 2.03 0.01 9.25
N ILE A 166 2.98 -0.05 8.33
CA ILE A 166 3.16 -1.15 7.40
C ILE A 166 4.50 -1.79 7.74
N VAL A 167 4.51 -3.09 8.02
CA VAL A 167 5.72 -3.84 8.39
C VAL A 167 6.01 -4.95 7.40
N ALA A 168 7.29 -5.19 7.13
CA ALA A 168 7.76 -6.30 6.32
C ALA A 168 8.05 -7.52 7.23
N LEU A 169 7.54 -8.69 6.86
CA LEU A 169 7.77 -9.94 7.56
C LEU A 169 8.17 -11.03 6.56
N GLY A 170 9.01 -11.98 7.00
CA GLY A 170 9.18 -13.25 6.30
C GLY A 170 8.02 -14.20 6.59
N GLU A 171 7.94 -15.31 5.86
CA GLU A 171 7.09 -16.42 6.25
C GLU A 171 7.55 -17.00 7.60
N GLY A 172 6.66 -17.71 8.28
CA GLY A 172 6.94 -18.41 9.52
C GLY A 172 5.98 -18.06 10.64
N GLU A 173 5.78 -19.04 11.51
CA GLU A 173 4.80 -19.00 12.60
C GLU A 173 5.10 -17.93 13.65
N GLU A 174 6.36 -17.80 14.05
CA GLU A 174 6.75 -16.87 15.11
C GLU A 174 6.47 -15.40 14.74
N GLN A 175 6.78 -15.00 13.51
CA GLN A 175 6.56 -13.63 13.07
C GLN A 175 5.07 -13.30 12.93
N ALA A 176 4.26 -14.27 12.50
CA ALA A 176 2.83 -14.10 12.37
C ALA A 176 2.11 -14.01 13.72
N ARG A 177 2.56 -14.74 14.75
CA ARG A 177 1.93 -14.80 16.09
C ARG A 177 2.20 -13.58 16.96
N GLN A 178 3.28 -12.84 16.73
CA GLN A 178 3.69 -11.74 17.61
C GLN A 178 2.77 -10.50 17.52
N HIS A 179 1.91 -10.43 16.50
CA HIS A 179 1.13 -9.24 16.23
C HIS A 179 -0.30 -9.57 15.78
N THR A 180 -1.24 -8.72 16.21
CA THR A 180 -2.58 -8.68 15.60
C THR A 180 -2.57 -7.66 14.47
N PHE A 181 -2.90 -8.08 13.26
CA PHE A 181 -2.90 -7.22 12.08
C PHE A 181 -4.31 -6.81 11.68
N THR A 182 -4.45 -5.57 11.19
CA THR A 182 -5.65 -5.10 10.51
C THR A 182 -5.74 -5.71 9.10
N SER A 183 -4.59 -5.83 8.43
CA SER A 183 -4.53 -6.43 7.08
C SER A 183 -3.16 -7.05 6.82
N VAL A 184 -3.16 -8.20 6.18
CA VAL A 184 -1.95 -8.91 5.76
C VAL A 184 -1.98 -9.09 4.23
N LEU A 185 -0.91 -8.71 3.57
CA LEU A 185 -0.62 -9.06 2.18
C LEU A 185 0.47 -10.13 2.16
N ALA A 186 0.11 -11.34 1.75
CA ALA A 186 1.01 -12.46 1.54
C ALA A 186 1.30 -12.63 0.04
N ASP A 187 2.53 -12.33 -0.39
CA ASP A 187 2.91 -12.36 -1.80
C ASP A 187 3.73 -13.60 -2.14
N GLU A 188 3.47 -14.16 -3.32
CA GLU A 188 4.11 -15.35 -3.88
C GLU A 188 4.00 -16.59 -2.97
N VAL A 189 2.84 -16.80 -2.34
CA VAL A 189 2.58 -17.87 -1.34
C VAL A 189 2.87 -19.28 -1.86
N SER A 190 2.69 -19.56 -3.16
CA SER A 190 3.02 -20.88 -3.74
C SER A 190 4.49 -21.28 -3.60
N PHE A 191 5.36 -20.33 -3.32
CA PHE A 191 6.82 -20.53 -3.19
C PHE A 191 7.31 -20.51 -1.74
N TRP A 192 6.40 -20.45 -0.78
CA TRP A 192 6.73 -20.47 0.64
C TRP A 192 7.04 -21.90 1.11
N ASP A 193 8.06 -22.03 1.95
CA ASP A 193 8.47 -23.31 2.53
C ASP A 193 7.57 -23.69 3.72
N HIS A 194 7.02 -22.69 4.46
CA HIS A 194 6.20 -22.84 5.66
C HIS A 194 4.82 -22.19 5.50
N ALA A 195 4.21 -22.32 4.31
CA ALA A 195 2.95 -21.64 3.99
C ALA A 195 1.79 -22.07 4.89
N TYR A 196 1.67 -23.37 5.21
CA TYR A 196 0.61 -23.92 6.05
C TYR A 196 0.74 -23.43 7.51
N GLU A 197 1.93 -23.53 8.08
CA GLU A 197 2.21 -23.08 9.45
C GLU A 197 1.97 -21.57 9.60
N THR A 198 2.40 -20.79 8.61
CA THR A 198 2.15 -19.36 8.57
C THR A 198 0.65 -19.05 8.48
N TRP A 199 -0.11 -19.81 7.68
CA TRP A 199 -1.56 -19.70 7.59
C TRP A 199 -2.24 -19.94 8.93
N ILE A 200 -1.89 -21.04 9.63
CA ILE A 200 -2.45 -21.37 10.94
C ILE A 200 -2.16 -20.22 11.94
N ALA A 201 -0.97 -19.65 11.88
CA ALA A 201 -0.60 -18.52 12.75
C ALA A 201 -1.34 -17.21 12.42
N LEU A 202 -1.78 -17.02 11.18
CA LEU A 202 -2.53 -15.83 10.74
C LEU A 202 -4.06 -15.96 10.93
N ARG A 203 -4.60 -17.17 11.11
CA ARG A 203 -6.05 -17.36 11.32
C ARG A 203 -6.65 -16.48 12.40
N PRO A 204 -6.03 -16.33 13.59
CA PRO A 204 -6.56 -15.44 14.63
C PRO A 204 -6.70 -13.98 14.20
N THR A 205 -5.87 -13.51 13.25
CA THR A 205 -6.00 -12.18 12.67
C THR A 205 -7.33 -12.04 11.92
N ILE A 206 -7.70 -13.03 11.12
CA ILE A 206 -8.95 -13.02 10.34
C ILE A 206 -10.15 -13.16 11.28
N GLU A 207 -10.09 -14.10 12.23
CA GLU A 207 -11.13 -14.34 13.23
C GLU A 207 -11.37 -13.11 14.12
N GLY A 208 -10.32 -12.33 14.39
CA GLY A 208 -10.37 -11.06 15.11
C GLY A 208 -10.85 -9.86 14.27
N GLY A 209 -11.32 -10.08 13.04
CA GLY A 209 -11.83 -9.03 12.15
C GLY A 209 -10.79 -8.38 11.24
N GLY A 210 -9.56 -8.89 11.22
CA GLY A 210 -8.53 -8.50 10.26
C GLY A 210 -8.74 -9.13 8.88
N ARG A 211 -7.84 -8.85 7.94
CA ARG A 211 -7.89 -9.30 6.55
C ARG A 211 -6.62 -10.01 6.14
N LEU A 212 -6.75 -11.01 5.29
CA LEU A 212 -5.62 -11.67 4.61
C LEU A 212 -5.85 -11.70 3.11
N THR A 213 -4.90 -11.21 2.37
CA THR A 213 -4.85 -11.30 0.91
C THR A 213 -3.62 -12.11 0.51
N ALA A 214 -3.83 -13.34 0.07
CA ALA A 214 -2.80 -14.21 -0.46
C ALA A 214 -2.76 -14.09 -1.98
N VAL A 215 -1.61 -13.73 -2.52
CA VAL A 215 -1.39 -13.53 -3.96
C VAL A 215 -0.26 -14.43 -4.41
N SER A 216 -0.44 -15.19 -5.48
CA SER A 216 0.65 -15.99 -6.04
C SER A 216 0.42 -16.36 -7.50
N SER A 217 1.50 -16.69 -8.17
CA SER A 217 1.44 -17.47 -9.41
C SER A 217 0.91 -18.88 -9.10
N ALA A 218 0.21 -19.50 -10.05
CA ALA A 218 -0.30 -20.85 -9.87
C ALA A 218 0.87 -21.84 -9.64
N GLY A 219 0.70 -22.69 -8.64
CA GLY A 219 1.68 -23.73 -8.26
C GLY A 219 1.00 -24.84 -7.46
N PRO A 220 1.63 -26.00 -7.31
CA PRO A 220 1.13 -27.07 -6.43
C PRO A 220 1.28 -26.69 -4.95
N GLY A 221 0.61 -27.42 -4.06
CA GLY A 221 0.75 -27.30 -2.61
C GLY A 221 -0.27 -26.37 -1.99
N PHE A 222 0.04 -25.85 -0.80
CA PHE A 222 -0.86 -25.12 0.07
C PHE A 222 -1.70 -24.04 -0.61
N PHE A 223 -1.09 -23.21 -1.46
CA PHE A 223 -1.83 -22.12 -2.13
C PHE A 223 -2.92 -22.65 -3.07
N LYS A 224 -2.68 -23.78 -3.75
CA LYS A 224 -3.71 -24.44 -4.56
C LYS A 224 -4.88 -24.88 -3.68
N ASP A 225 -4.58 -25.51 -2.54
CA ASP A 225 -5.59 -26.01 -1.63
C ASP A 225 -6.41 -24.86 -1.02
N LEU A 226 -5.77 -23.74 -0.70
CA LEU A 226 -6.42 -22.49 -0.25
C LEU A 226 -7.36 -21.93 -1.32
N VAL A 227 -6.94 -21.89 -2.59
CA VAL A 227 -7.75 -21.37 -3.72
C VAL A 227 -8.99 -22.26 -3.97
N HIS A 228 -8.87 -23.56 -3.76
CA HIS A 228 -9.93 -24.54 -4.01
C HIS A 228 -10.76 -24.88 -2.76
N ASP A 229 -10.56 -24.14 -1.66
CA ASP A 229 -11.26 -24.38 -0.37
C ASP A 229 -11.11 -25.82 0.14
N GLN A 230 -9.91 -26.37 0.02
CA GLN A 230 -9.58 -27.75 0.40
C GLN A 230 -8.89 -27.85 1.77
N LEU A 231 -8.87 -26.78 2.54
CA LEU A 231 -8.16 -26.73 3.83
C LEU A 231 -9.01 -27.15 5.03
N GLY A 232 -10.29 -27.40 4.85
CA GLY A 232 -11.21 -27.91 5.89
C GLY A 232 -11.62 -26.85 6.92
#